data_18136bdd4bc9f5c45bb15d10e46a1e40
#
_entry.id   18136bdd4bc9f5c45bb15d10e46a1e40
#
_cell.length_a   1.000
_cell.length_b   1.000
_cell.length_c   1.000
_cell.angle_alpha   90.00
_cell.angle_beta   90.00
_cell.angle_gamma   90.00
#
_symmetry.space_group_name_H-M   'P 1'
#
loop_
_entity.id
_entity.type
_entity.pdbx_description
1 polymer ?
#
loop_
_entity_poly.entity_id
_entity_poly.type
_entity_poly.pdbx_seq_one_letter_code
_entity_poly.pdbx_strand_id
1 'polypeptide(L)'
;MDNTDTAHKQLELNALIEFSQLISSKLDLTYILNNILLSNMGKMLISKGMILLRYQENEKNENTYTIAAAKGIDTKFLNTHVQVEFPKYSVFTIEDMEDDNRFIRDSGFQYFFKIYFQNKYLGTLCFGKKFNNLELSKNEVIYIETMLHISASAIENTLKFNEVNNLNQNLNHKIRQLKSLFELGKEFNSNFTDKDTIVKLLSYTLLGNFGIRDFVIFSRDKNNEFILLKENKNIELSQFSLKDIFPEENVPSDFSSTLVISNDSDIPFIKYLSEKGFELLIPTIIKNKIENIICIGKKLNMTVYSETDIEFLESIVNLSLISIQNSNLFQEYLDKQKIENELKIAREIQLALLPSRIPEVIGYDIAGLNLPALQVGGDYYDVIKLAENKTALIIADVSGKGTPASLLMANIQSAVHSYLKLYEEDTFRLDKVTEKINELIYENTASDKFITFFWGILDSEKNTFEYINAGHNPPVLLKKDELIPLNEGGFMIGIIDVGIKYEVGKVGIDKDDLIVFYTDGVTEANDSEGVEFGEKKLYDIVSANREKSSGQVLETIKNSIINFTKGTAQYDDITMIVLKRTD
;
A
#
# COMPACT_ATOMS: atom_id res chain seq x y z
N MET A 1 -59.01 19.83 70.16
CA MET A 1 -58.51 20.33 68.89
C MET A 1 -57.32 19.53 68.32
N ASP A 2 -56.61 18.71 69.11
CA ASP A 2 -55.37 18.04 68.70
C ASP A 2 -55.49 16.73 67.93
N ASN A 3 -56.59 15.99 68.07
CA ASN A 3 -56.74 14.66 67.46
C ASN A 3 -57.09 14.71 65.95
N THR A 4 -57.80 15.73 65.49
CA THR A 4 -58.18 15.89 64.06
C THR A 4 -57.00 16.38 63.20
N ASP A 5 -56.12 17.24 63.78
CA ASP A 5 -54.95 17.75 63.13
C ASP A 5 -53.86 16.64 62.89
N THR A 6 -53.73 15.75 63.92
CA THR A 6 -52.78 14.60 63.83
C THR A 6 -53.27 13.55 62.85
N ALA A 7 -54.58 13.28 62.79
CA ALA A 7 -55.13 12.33 61.81
C ALA A 7 -55.00 12.86 60.37
N HIS A 8 -55.19 14.17 60.20
CA HIS A 8 -55.02 14.76 58.84
C HIS A 8 -53.58 14.73 58.36
N LYS A 9 -52.61 15.03 59.23
CA LYS A 9 -51.17 14.94 58.93
C LYS A 9 -50.73 13.51 58.60
N GLN A 10 -51.30 12.51 59.28
CA GLN A 10 -51.02 11.10 59.02
C GLN A 10 -51.55 10.63 57.67
N LEU A 11 -52.74 11.09 57.25
CA LEU A 11 -53.29 10.85 55.93
C LEU A 11 -52.44 11.51 54.81
N GLU A 12 -51.95 12.71 55.01
CA GLU A 12 -51.05 13.37 54.08
C GLU A 12 -49.71 12.68 53.93
N LEU A 13 -49.12 12.19 55.04
CA LEU A 13 -47.88 11.43 54.98
C LEU A 13 -48.04 10.08 54.23
N ASN A 14 -49.15 9.36 54.50
CA ASN A 14 -49.44 8.12 53.77
C ASN A 14 -49.62 8.34 52.27
N ALA A 15 -50.32 9.44 51.87
CA ALA A 15 -50.48 9.81 50.45
C ALA A 15 -49.12 10.14 49.76
N LEU A 16 -48.19 10.79 50.48
CA LEU A 16 -46.83 11.05 49.99
C LEU A 16 -46.02 9.75 49.82
N ILE A 17 -46.13 8.83 50.76
CA ILE A 17 -45.45 7.52 50.68
C ILE A 17 -45.97 6.70 49.51
N GLU A 18 -47.32 6.56 49.37
CA GLU A 18 -47.95 5.87 48.25
C GLU A 18 -47.55 6.50 46.92
N PHE A 19 -47.54 7.78 46.81
CA PHE A 19 -47.09 8.50 45.62
C PHE A 19 -45.61 8.24 45.32
N SER A 20 -44.72 8.27 46.31
CA SER A 20 -43.30 7.93 46.17
C SER A 20 -43.09 6.51 45.60
N GLN A 21 -43.85 5.55 46.15
CA GLN A 21 -43.84 4.16 45.65
C GLN A 21 -44.35 4.03 44.23
N LEU A 22 -45.42 4.77 43.89
CA LEU A 22 -46.02 4.80 42.57
C LEU A 22 -45.04 5.30 41.49
N ILE A 23 -44.41 6.44 41.69
CA ILE A 23 -43.50 7.04 40.73
C ILE A 23 -42.16 6.31 40.63
N SER A 24 -41.76 5.56 41.68
CA SER A 24 -40.55 4.75 41.70
C SER A 24 -40.75 3.35 41.12
N SER A 25 -42.00 2.94 40.87
CA SER A 25 -42.36 1.58 40.40
C SER A 25 -42.00 1.30 38.96
N LYS A 26 -41.84 2.32 38.11
CA LYS A 26 -41.52 2.20 36.68
C LYS A 26 -40.54 3.28 36.23
N LEU A 27 -39.56 2.88 35.42
CA LEU A 27 -38.61 3.78 34.75
C LEU A 27 -39.19 4.26 33.39
N ASP A 28 -40.37 4.87 33.44
CA ASP A 28 -41.06 5.46 32.29
C ASP A 28 -41.35 6.92 32.58
N LEU A 29 -40.68 7.80 31.85
CA LEU A 29 -40.77 9.26 32.07
C LEU A 29 -42.20 9.76 31.88
N THR A 30 -42.89 9.29 30.84
CA THR A 30 -44.27 9.70 30.54
C THR A 30 -45.21 9.29 31.68
N TYR A 31 -45.03 8.08 32.20
CA TYR A 31 -45.79 7.57 33.34
C TYR A 31 -45.55 8.42 34.59
N ILE A 32 -44.30 8.70 34.92
CA ILE A 32 -43.93 9.53 36.11
C ILE A 32 -44.51 10.92 35.99
N LEU A 33 -44.30 11.61 34.88
CA LEU A 33 -44.77 12.99 34.69
C LEU A 33 -46.28 13.11 34.69
N ASN A 34 -47.00 12.16 34.08
CA ASN A 34 -48.46 12.14 34.15
C ASN A 34 -49.00 11.92 35.58
N ASN A 35 -48.36 11.07 36.37
CA ASN A 35 -48.77 10.86 37.78
C ASN A 35 -48.50 12.08 38.62
N ILE A 36 -47.38 12.81 38.42
CA ILE A 36 -47.09 14.08 39.05
C ILE A 36 -48.21 15.10 38.75
N LEU A 37 -48.56 15.26 37.47
CA LEU A 37 -49.62 16.15 37.06
C LEU A 37 -50.99 15.78 37.67
N LEU A 38 -51.42 14.55 37.51
CA LEU A 38 -52.74 14.08 37.91
C LEU A 38 -52.92 14.15 39.45
N SER A 39 -51.94 13.73 40.22
CA SER A 39 -52.00 13.75 41.68
C SER A 39 -52.07 15.17 42.23
N ASN A 40 -51.26 16.08 41.68
CA ASN A 40 -51.30 17.49 42.13
C ASN A 40 -52.56 18.20 41.63
N MET A 41 -52.95 18.02 40.36
CA MET A 41 -54.15 18.64 39.78
C MET A 41 -55.42 18.20 40.51
N GLY A 42 -55.55 16.91 40.82
CA GLY A 42 -56.69 16.34 41.55
C GLY A 42 -56.84 16.94 42.94
N LYS A 43 -55.75 16.98 43.73
CA LYS A 43 -55.76 17.49 45.07
C LYS A 43 -56.00 19.01 45.13
N MET A 44 -55.46 19.77 44.18
CA MET A 44 -55.58 21.23 44.14
C MET A 44 -56.82 21.72 43.36
N LEU A 45 -57.62 20.81 42.79
CA LEU A 45 -58.77 21.15 41.97
C LEU A 45 -58.40 22.10 40.80
N ILE A 46 -57.34 21.75 40.08
CA ILE A 46 -56.82 22.48 38.93
C ILE A 46 -57.12 21.72 37.64
N SER A 47 -57.64 22.42 36.62
CA SER A 47 -58.02 21.80 35.35
C SER A 47 -56.92 21.76 34.29
N LYS A 48 -55.90 22.59 34.47
CA LYS A 48 -54.78 22.71 33.50
C LYS A 48 -53.44 22.48 34.20
N GLY A 49 -52.60 21.65 33.63
CA GLY A 49 -51.24 21.42 34.15
C GLY A 49 -50.32 21.00 33.00
N MET A 50 -49.06 21.41 33.11
CA MET A 50 -48.01 21.09 32.14
C MET A 50 -46.68 20.95 32.87
N ILE A 51 -45.85 20.02 32.40
CA ILE A 51 -44.44 19.91 32.85
C ILE A 51 -43.55 20.19 31.66
N LEU A 52 -42.69 21.17 31.83
CA LEU A 52 -41.61 21.56 30.95
C LEU A 52 -40.31 20.97 31.45
N LEU A 53 -39.66 20.13 30.69
CA LEU A 53 -38.33 19.62 31.00
C LEU A 53 -37.29 20.41 30.19
N ARG A 54 -36.14 20.70 30.79
CA ARG A 54 -35.04 21.39 30.14
C ARG A 54 -34.53 20.55 29.00
N TYR A 55 -34.39 21.14 27.79
CA TYR A 55 -33.82 20.48 26.63
C TYR A 55 -32.29 20.47 26.74
N GLN A 56 -31.66 19.28 26.63
CA GLN A 56 -30.22 19.10 26.95
C GLN A 56 -29.32 19.03 25.72
N GLU A 57 -29.80 19.04 24.48
CA GLU A 57 -28.99 18.82 23.30
C GLU A 57 -27.98 19.92 22.93
N ASN A 58 -28.09 21.14 23.48
CA ASN A 58 -27.12 22.21 23.23
C ASN A 58 -26.93 23.11 24.45
N GLU A 59 -25.71 23.18 24.98
CA GLU A 59 -25.32 24.12 26.05
C GLU A 59 -25.54 25.62 25.72
N LYS A 60 -25.82 25.93 24.43
CA LYS A 60 -26.01 27.30 23.94
C LYS A 60 -27.45 27.85 24.10
N ASN A 61 -28.43 27.01 24.40
CA ASN A 61 -29.84 27.44 24.52
C ASN A 61 -30.39 27.17 25.94
N GLU A 62 -29.96 27.95 26.90
CA GLU A 62 -30.32 27.79 28.32
C GLU A 62 -31.83 27.87 28.62
N ASN A 63 -32.64 28.51 27.75
CA ASN A 63 -34.06 28.78 27.94
C ASN A 63 -34.98 27.93 27.00
N THR A 64 -34.50 26.81 26.49
CA THR A 64 -35.31 25.88 25.66
C THR A 64 -35.81 24.72 26.50
N TYR A 65 -37.12 24.46 26.41
CA TYR A 65 -37.79 23.39 27.15
C TYR A 65 -38.63 22.52 26.22
N THR A 66 -38.76 21.24 26.56
CA THR A 66 -39.68 20.31 25.90
C THR A 66 -40.96 20.20 26.76
N ILE A 67 -42.12 20.29 26.14
CA ILE A 67 -43.42 20.02 26.79
C ILE A 67 -43.52 18.50 26.99
N ALA A 68 -43.06 18.01 28.12
CA ALA A 68 -42.93 16.58 28.37
C ALA A 68 -44.22 15.91 28.87
N ALA A 69 -45.09 16.66 29.53
CA ALA A 69 -46.42 16.23 29.92
C ALA A 69 -47.38 17.40 29.98
N ALA A 70 -48.66 17.18 29.61
CA ALA A 70 -49.69 18.24 29.67
C ALA A 70 -51.08 17.63 29.86
N LYS A 71 -51.92 18.33 30.58
CA LYS A 71 -53.35 18.04 30.78
C LYS A 71 -54.15 19.33 30.73
N GLY A 72 -55.36 19.23 30.11
CA GLY A 72 -56.23 20.39 29.97
C GLY A 72 -55.81 21.41 28.93
N ILE A 73 -54.83 21.08 28.06
CA ILE A 73 -54.42 21.80 26.86
C ILE A 73 -54.39 20.86 25.67
N ASP A 74 -54.28 21.40 24.45
CA ASP A 74 -54.26 20.61 23.20
C ASP A 74 -53.02 19.71 23.15
N THR A 75 -53.27 18.44 22.87
CA THR A 75 -52.21 17.38 22.81
C THR A 75 -51.20 17.59 21.70
N LYS A 76 -51.48 18.42 20.71
CA LYS A 76 -50.54 18.80 19.63
C LYS A 76 -49.26 19.45 20.14
N PHE A 77 -49.29 20.03 21.34
CA PHE A 77 -48.12 20.66 21.96
C PHE A 77 -47.17 19.67 22.67
N LEU A 78 -47.59 18.42 22.92
CA LEU A 78 -46.71 17.41 23.53
C LEU A 78 -45.51 17.16 22.66
N ASN A 79 -44.34 17.04 23.30
CA ASN A 79 -43.04 16.84 22.68
C ASN A 79 -42.57 17.98 21.74
N THR A 80 -43.22 19.15 21.79
CA THR A 80 -42.73 20.36 21.12
C THR A 80 -41.77 21.14 22.01
N HIS A 81 -40.87 21.91 21.38
CA HIS A 81 -39.94 22.77 22.07
C HIS A 81 -40.50 24.19 22.20
N VAL A 82 -40.30 24.78 23.36
CA VAL A 82 -40.69 26.16 23.65
C VAL A 82 -39.51 26.90 24.28
N GLN A 83 -39.38 28.17 23.92
CA GLN A 83 -38.42 29.07 24.55
C GLN A 83 -39.15 29.90 25.59
N VAL A 84 -38.71 29.80 26.85
CA VAL A 84 -39.33 30.50 27.98
C VAL A 84 -38.25 30.94 28.97
N GLU A 85 -38.23 32.21 29.33
CA GLU A 85 -37.37 32.71 30.35
C GLU A 85 -38.11 32.72 31.72
N PHE A 86 -37.62 31.93 32.66
CA PHE A 86 -38.23 31.80 33.98
C PHE A 86 -37.44 32.61 35.02
N PRO A 87 -38.16 33.30 35.96
CA PRO A 87 -37.54 33.98 37.09
C PRO A 87 -36.63 33.06 37.89
N LYS A 88 -35.71 33.61 38.68
CA LYS A 88 -34.78 32.83 39.51
C LYS A 88 -35.44 32.11 40.70
N TYR A 89 -36.66 32.49 41.09
CA TYR A 89 -37.37 31.91 42.22
C TYR A 89 -37.80 30.45 41.95
N SER A 90 -37.93 29.68 43.05
CA SER A 90 -38.37 28.27 42.96
C SER A 90 -39.88 28.17 42.70
N VAL A 91 -40.66 29.07 43.27
CA VAL A 91 -42.10 29.21 43.09
C VAL A 91 -42.41 30.65 42.70
N PHE A 92 -43.20 30.83 41.66
CA PHE A 92 -43.58 32.13 41.11
C PHE A 92 -44.91 32.07 40.41
N THR A 93 -45.48 33.23 40.14
CA THR A 93 -46.76 33.39 39.39
C THR A 93 -46.52 33.99 38.04
N ILE A 94 -47.57 34.04 37.20
CA ILE A 94 -47.52 34.68 35.87
C ILE A 94 -47.18 36.18 35.95
N GLU A 95 -47.46 36.82 37.11
CA GLU A 95 -47.19 38.24 37.34
C GLU A 95 -45.68 38.51 37.54
N ASP A 96 -44.92 37.49 37.97
CA ASP A 96 -43.46 37.56 38.18
C ASP A 96 -42.67 37.32 36.85
N MET A 97 -43.38 37.02 35.73
CA MET A 97 -42.77 36.74 34.44
C MET A 97 -42.77 37.96 33.52
N GLU A 98 -41.70 38.13 32.75
CA GLU A 98 -41.59 39.17 31.73
C GLU A 98 -42.63 39.00 30.62
N ASP A 99 -43.02 40.11 29.93
CA ASP A 99 -44.15 40.14 28.99
C ASP A 99 -43.94 39.30 27.68
N ASP A 100 -42.74 38.90 27.39
CA ASP A 100 -42.38 38.19 26.14
C ASP A 100 -42.86 36.73 26.05
N ASN A 101 -43.35 36.14 27.16
CA ASN A 101 -43.75 34.72 27.19
C ASN A 101 -45.22 34.50 26.75
N ARG A 102 -45.56 34.88 25.49
CA ARG A 102 -46.92 34.78 24.95
C ARG A 102 -47.55 33.40 25.04
N PHE A 103 -46.79 32.33 24.72
CA PHE A 103 -47.30 30.95 24.80
C PHE A 103 -47.85 30.58 26.16
N ILE A 104 -47.10 30.91 27.24
CA ILE A 104 -47.51 30.62 28.62
C ILE A 104 -48.72 31.41 29.04
N ARG A 105 -48.77 32.71 28.70
CA ARG A 105 -49.91 33.62 29.01
C ARG A 105 -51.19 33.21 28.28
N ASP A 106 -51.10 32.95 26.97
CA ASP A 106 -52.24 32.54 26.14
C ASP A 106 -52.79 31.18 26.56
N SER A 107 -51.94 30.29 27.09
CA SER A 107 -52.32 28.98 27.58
C SER A 107 -53.04 29.01 28.93
N GLY A 108 -53.04 30.17 29.66
CA GLY A 108 -53.75 30.40 30.92
C GLY A 108 -53.16 29.74 32.14
N PHE A 109 -51.84 29.58 32.17
CA PHE A 109 -51.11 29.15 33.34
C PHE A 109 -50.87 30.31 34.34
N GLN A 110 -50.93 30.01 35.62
CA GLN A 110 -50.82 31.03 36.68
C GLN A 110 -49.70 30.73 37.69
N TYR A 111 -49.48 29.47 38.04
CA TYR A 111 -48.55 29.08 39.08
C TYR A 111 -47.44 28.22 38.49
N PHE A 112 -46.18 28.45 38.89
CA PHE A 112 -44.99 27.81 38.39
C PHE A 112 -44.11 27.31 39.52
N PHE A 113 -43.68 26.07 39.43
CA PHE A 113 -42.84 25.39 40.41
C PHE A 113 -41.64 24.78 39.73
N LYS A 114 -40.43 25.23 40.05
CA LYS A 114 -39.20 24.64 39.51
C LYS A 114 -38.92 23.29 40.12
N ILE A 115 -38.50 22.36 39.27
CA ILE A 115 -38.16 21.00 39.67
C ILE A 115 -36.63 20.92 39.75
N TYR A 116 -36.13 20.67 40.95
CA TYR A 116 -34.70 20.53 41.21
C TYR A 116 -34.40 19.15 41.76
N PHE A 117 -33.34 18.51 41.25
CA PHE A 117 -32.71 17.34 41.87
C PHE A 117 -31.37 17.80 42.40
N GLN A 118 -31.22 17.85 43.74
CA GLN A 118 -30.11 18.52 44.40
C GLN A 118 -29.98 20.00 43.90
N ASN A 119 -28.87 20.32 43.22
CA ASN A 119 -28.65 21.68 42.66
C ASN A 119 -28.91 21.75 41.15
N LYS A 120 -29.32 20.63 40.53
CA LYS A 120 -29.58 20.56 39.07
C LYS A 120 -31.04 20.91 38.79
N TYR A 121 -31.25 21.94 37.99
CA TYR A 121 -32.57 22.31 37.47
C TYR A 121 -32.99 21.37 36.36
N LEU A 122 -34.12 20.65 36.54
CA LEU A 122 -34.65 19.66 35.61
C LEU A 122 -35.75 20.25 34.72
N GLY A 123 -36.54 21.16 35.25
CA GLY A 123 -37.69 21.72 34.53
C GLY A 123 -38.66 22.48 35.44
N THR A 124 -39.83 22.79 34.91
CA THR A 124 -40.86 23.55 35.60
C THR A 124 -42.23 22.87 35.46
N LEU A 125 -42.94 22.73 36.59
CA LEU A 125 -44.34 22.39 36.64
C LEU A 125 -45.17 23.68 36.55
N CYS A 126 -46.13 23.74 35.60
CA CYS A 126 -47.00 24.90 35.37
C CYS A 126 -48.46 24.50 35.66
N PHE A 127 -49.15 25.29 36.43
CA PHE A 127 -50.57 25.10 36.77
C PHE A 127 -51.45 26.29 36.39
N GLY A 128 -52.66 26.00 35.92
CA GLY A 128 -53.71 26.99 35.72
C GLY A 128 -54.39 27.38 37.03
N LYS A 129 -55.48 28.14 36.93
CA LYS A 129 -56.33 28.55 38.07
C LYS A 129 -57.07 27.38 38.68
N LYS A 130 -57.34 27.45 40.00
CA LYS A 130 -58.23 26.52 40.70
C LYS A 130 -59.69 26.70 40.20
N PHE A 131 -60.44 25.63 40.22
CA PHE A 131 -61.87 25.69 39.83
C PHE A 131 -62.69 26.66 40.65
N ASN A 132 -62.35 26.87 41.91
CA ASN A 132 -63.03 27.78 42.84
C ASN A 132 -62.49 29.23 42.79
N ASN A 133 -61.58 29.53 41.86
CA ASN A 133 -60.92 30.83 41.71
C ASN A 133 -60.18 31.33 42.98
N LEU A 134 -59.94 30.48 43.96
CA LEU A 134 -59.14 30.85 45.14
C LEU A 134 -57.65 30.68 44.82
N GLU A 135 -56.81 31.47 45.48
CA GLU A 135 -55.37 31.32 45.36
C GLU A 135 -54.89 30.05 46.09
N LEU A 136 -53.68 29.59 45.73
CA LEU A 136 -53.01 28.49 46.42
C LEU A 136 -52.64 28.93 47.84
N SER A 137 -53.10 28.18 48.86
CA SER A 137 -52.70 28.41 50.24
C SER A 137 -51.23 28.01 50.48
N LYS A 138 -50.59 28.53 51.52
CA LYS A 138 -49.22 28.17 51.87
C LYS A 138 -49.01 26.67 52.06
N ASN A 139 -49.99 25.98 52.63
CA ASN A 139 -49.93 24.52 52.82
C ASN A 139 -49.98 23.76 51.50
N GLU A 140 -50.76 24.23 50.51
CA GLU A 140 -50.84 23.63 49.19
C GLU A 140 -49.53 23.85 48.42
N VAL A 141 -48.91 25.02 48.53
CA VAL A 141 -47.59 25.29 47.92
C VAL A 141 -46.54 24.35 48.50
N ILE A 142 -46.45 24.21 49.83
CA ILE A 142 -45.53 23.29 50.53
C ILE A 142 -45.76 21.84 50.10
N TYR A 143 -47.02 21.43 49.91
CA TYR A 143 -47.36 20.08 49.44
C TYR A 143 -46.85 19.85 48.03
N ILE A 144 -47.07 20.80 47.10
CA ILE A 144 -46.61 20.70 45.71
C ILE A 144 -45.08 20.62 45.68
N GLU A 145 -44.37 21.49 46.41
CA GLU A 145 -42.92 21.46 46.48
C GLU A 145 -42.39 20.12 47.04
N THR A 146 -43.04 19.58 48.10
CA THR A 146 -42.67 18.26 48.65
C THR A 146 -42.84 17.14 47.61
N MET A 147 -43.98 17.13 46.90
CA MET A 147 -44.24 16.18 45.82
C MET A 147 -43.19 16.27 44.70
N LEU A 148 -42.79 17.52 44.33
CA LEU A 148 -41.76 17.73 43.32
C LEU A 148 -40.37 17.30 43.79
N HIS A 149 -40.02 17.51 45.05
CA HIS A 149 -38.76 17.03 45.61
C HIS A 149 -38.67 15.49 45.58
N ILE A 150 -39.77 14.78 45.93
CA ILE A 150 -39.85 13.31 45.82
C ILE A 150 -39.74 12.88 44.36
N SER A 151 -40.41 13.59 43.46
CA SER A 151 -40.47 13.26 42.02
C SER A 151 -39.17 13.52 41.29
N ALA A 152 -38.40 14.51 41.73
CA ALA A 152 -37.18 14.93 41.04
C ALA A 152 -36.15 13.80 40.92
N SER A 153 -36.03 12.95 41.95
CA SER A 153 -35.16 11.77 41.91
C SER A 153 -35.62 10.75 40.87
N ALA A 154 -36.94 10.48 40.78
CA ALA A 154 -37.48 9.55 39.82
C ALA A 154 -37.31 10.06 38.37
N ILE A 155 -37.53 11.38 38.14
CA ILE A 155 -37.31 12.02 36.84
C ILE A 155 -35.85 11.88 36.42
N GLU A 156 -34.90 12.31 37.29
CA GLU A 156 -33.47 12.27 36.96
C GLU A 156 -32.98 10.84 36.70
N ASN A 157 -33.36 9.88 37.55
CA ASN A 157 -33.00 8.47 37.37
C ASN A 157 -33.51 7.91 36.03
N THR A 158 -34.74 8.27 35.64
CA THR A 158 -35.33 7.82 34.37
C THR A 158 -34.66 8.47 33.18
N LEU A 159 -34.33 9.75 33.24
CA LEU A 159 -33.58 10.44 32.20
C LEU A 159 -32.20 9.81 32.00
N LYS A 160 -31.46 9.58 33.10
CA LYS A 160 -30.17 8.88 33.04
C LYS A 160 -30.27 7.45 32.51
N PHE A 161 -31.29 6.70 32.92
CA PHE A 161 -31.52 5.35 32.43
C PHE A 161 -31.74 5.33 30.91
N ASN A 162 -32.55 6.24 30.38
CA ASN A 162 -32.79 6.36 28.94
C ASN A 162 -31.51 6.76 28.18
N GLU A 163 -30.71 7.68 28.72
CA GLU A 163 -29.43 8.08 28.15
C GLU A 163 -28.47 6.87 28.08
N VAL A 164 -28.30 6.14 29.19
CA VAL A 164 -27.44 4.94 29.23
C VAL A 164 -27.92 3.87 28.26
N ASN A 165 -29.24 3.64 28.13
CA ASN A 165 -29.79 2.69 27.17
C ASN A 165 -29.51 3.10 25.73
N ASN A 166 -29.66 4.39 25.38
CA ASN A 166 -29.32 4.89 24.06
C ASN A 166 -27.83 4.73 23.74
N LEU A 167 -26.96 5.07 24.69
CA LEU A 167 -25.50 4.87 24.56
C LEU A 167 -25.15 3.40 24.38
N ASN A 168 -25.78 2.49 25.15
CA ASN A 168 -25.57 1.05 25.01
C ASN A 168 -26.03 0.51 23.66
N GLN A 169 -27.16 0.99 23.12
CA GLN A 169 -27.63 0.60 21.79
C GLN A 169 -26.66 1.05 20.71
N ASN A 170 -26.18 2.30 20.77
CA ASN A 170 -25.19 2.84 19.85
C ASN A 170 -23.87 2.07 19.94
N LEU A 171 -23.38 1.79 21.15
CA LEU A 171 -22.16 1.00 21.36
C LEU A 171 -22.30 -0.42 20.78
N ASN A 172 -23.41 -1.10 21.04
CA ASN A 172 -23.66 -2.44 20.48
C ASN A 172 -23.74 -2.43 18.95
N HIS A 173 -24.24 -1.34 18.34
CA HIS A 173 -24.23 -1.16 16.90
C HIS A 173 -22.78 -1.04 16.37
N LYS A 174 -21.97 -0.18 16.97
CA LYS A 174 -20.54 -0.02 16.61
C LYS A 174 -19.74 -1.31 16.80
N ILE A 175 -19.99 -2.08 17.90
CA ILE A 175 -19.35 -3.38 18.12
C ILE A 175 -19.68 -4.37 17.00
N ARG A 176 -20.94 -4.43 16.56
CA ARG A 176 -21.34 -5.30 15.44
C ARG A 176 -20.67 -4.91 14.13
N GLN A 177 -20.58 -3.60 13.83
CA GLN A 177 -19.86 -3.09 12.65
C GLN A 177 -18.38 -3.50 12.70
N LEU A 178 -17.69 -3.28 13.84
CA LEU A 178 -16.28 -3.65 13.99
C LEU A 178 -16.04 -5.15 13.85
N LYS A 179 -16.93 -5.99 14.42
CA LYS A 179 -16.85 -7.44 14.26
C LYS A 179 -17.00 -7.87 12.79
N SER A 180 -17.95 -7.26 12.08
CA SER A 180 -18.13 -7.51 10.64
C SER A 180 -16.91 -7.11 9.83
N LEU A 181 -16.29 -5.95 10.11
CA LEU A 181 -15.04 -5.52 9.45
C LEU A 181 -13.89 -6.48 9.73
N PHE A 182 -13.78 -6.97 10.97
CA PHE A 182 -12.73 -7.93 11.33
C PHE A 182 -12.89 -9.28 10.60
N GLU A 183 -14.12 -9.80 10.53
CA GLU A 183 -14.42 -11.03 9.80
C GLU A 183 -14.15 -10.87 8.30
N LEU A 184 -14.59 -9.76 7.68
CA LEU A 184 -14.28 -9.43 6.30
C LEU A 184 -12.77 -9.29 6.04
N GLY A 185 -12.05 -8.63 6.94
CA GLY A 185 -10.61 -8.50 6.85
C GLY A 185 -9.89 -9.85 6.88
N LYS A 186 -10.39 -10.79 7.68
CA LYS A 186 -9.87 -12.16 7.70
C LYS A 186 -10.16 -12.89 6.39
N GLU A 187 -11.36 -12.74 5.84
CA GLU A 187 -11.72 -13.35 4.55
C GLU A 187 -10.92 -12.76 3.38
N PHE A 188 -10.76 -11.44 3.31
CA PHE A 188 -9.92 -10.80 2.31
C PHE A 188 -8.46 -11.25 2.42
N ASN A 189 -7.92 -11.34 3.64
CA ASN A 189 -6.55 -11.81 3.85
C ASN A 189 -6.36 -13.29 3.56
N SER A 190 -7.37 -14.15 3.76
CA SER A 190 -7.28 -15.56 3.42
C SER A 190 -7.29 -15.82 1.91
N ASN A 191 -7.87 -14.91 1.14
CA ASN A 191 -8.01 -14.98 -0.32
C ASN A 191 -7.14 -13.95 -1.06
N PHE A 192 -6.10 -13.40 -0.40
CA PHE A 192 -5.29 -12.32 -0.95
C PHE A 192 -4.55 -12.68 -2.26
N THR A 193 -4.46 -13.97 -2.60
CA THR A 193 -3.86 -14.43 -3.87
C THR A 193 -4.81 -14.37 -5.06
N ASP A 194 -6.11 -14.19 -4.84
CA ASP A 194 -7.14 -14.16 -5.88
C ASP A 194 -7.96 -12.85 -5.82
N LYS A 195 -7.57 -11.91 -6.65
CA LYS A 195 -8.23 -10.61 -6.83
C LYS A 195 -9.72 -10.72 -7.16
N ASP A 196 -10.11 -11.68 -8.02
CA ASP A 196 -11.49 -11.86 -8.43
C ASP A 196 -12.37 -12.30 -7.28
N THR A 197 -11.84 -13.12 -6.39
CA THR A 197 -12.53 -13.53 -5.17
C THR A 197 -12.70 -12.36 -4.20
N ILE A 198 -11.71 -11.50 -4.02
CA ILE A 198 -11.83 -10.29 -3.19
C ILE A 198 -12.94 -9.37 -3.74
N VAL A 199 -12.98 -9.13 -5.04
CA VAL A 199 -14.01 -8.30 -5.69
C VAL A 199 -15.41 -8.91 -5.56
N LYS A 200 -15.54 -10.24 -5.66
CA LYS A 200 -16.81 -10.95 -5.40
C LYS A 200 -17.27 -10.80 -3.94
N LEU A 201 -16.37 -10.97 -2.99
CA LEU A 201 -16.67 -10.78 -1.56
C LEU A 201 -17.12 -9.34 -1.27
N LEU A 202 -16.43 -8.34 -1.84
CA LEU A 202 -16.88 -6.95 -1.77
C LEU A 202 -18.30 -6.77 -2.32
N SER A 203 -18.59 -7.35 -3.50
CA SER A 203 -19.91 -7.29 -4.13
C SER A 203 -21.01 -7.87 -3.23
N TYR A 204 -20.76 -9.04 -2.65
CA TYR A 204 -21.71 -9.67 -1.71
C TYR A 204 -21.89 -8.87 -0.44
N THR A 205 -20.80 -8.26 0.06
CA THR A 205 -20.84 -7.42 1.26
C THR A 205 -21.66 -6.14 1.03
N LEU A 206 -21.48 -5.48 -0.11
CA LEU A 206 -22.26 -4.29 -0.50
C LEU A 206 -23.73 -4.63 -0.64
N LEU A 207 -24.07 -5.74 -1.30
CA LEU A 207 -25.45 -6.18 -1.46
C LEU A 207 -26.07 -6.59 -0.12
N GLY A 208 -25.38 -7.40 0.68
CA GLY A 208 -25.91 -7.98 1.91
C GLY A 208 -26.09 -6.98 3.04
N ASN A 209 -25.12 -6.09 3.27
CA ASN A 209 -25.15 -5.14 4.38
C ASN A 209 -25.94 -3.86 4.07
N PHE A 210 -25.91 -3.41 2.81
CA PHE A 210 -26.48 -2.10 2.44
C PHE A 210 -27.57 -2.19 1.37
N GLY A 211 -27.78 -3.36 0.77
CA GLY A 211 -28.66 -3.49 -0.38
C GLY A 211 -28.14 -2.72 -1.60
N ILE A 212 -26.84 -2.60 -1.77
CA ILE A 212 -26.21 -1.94 -2.90
C ILE A 212 -25.93 -2.98 -3.97
N ARG A 213 -26.54 -2.79 -5.15
CA ARG A 213 -26.31 -3.65 -6.30
C ARG A 213 -25.34 -3.02 -7.30
N ASP A 214 -25.51 -1.74 -7.57
CA ASP A 214 -24.80 -1.02 -8.63
C ASP A 214 -23.54 -0.36 -8.05
N PHE A 215 -22.37 -0.76 -8.56
CA PHE A 215 -21.09 -0.15 -8.23
C PHE A 215 -20.10 -0.31 -9.39
N VAL A 216 -19.07 0.54 -9.40
CA VAL A 216 -17.95 0.46 -10.33
C VAL A 216 -16.65 0.77 -9.60
N ILE A 217 -15.59 0.05 -9.95
CA ILE A 217 -14.27 0.20 -9.35
C ILE A 217 -13.27 0.56 -10.44
N PHE A 218 -12.57 1.66 -10.24
CA PHE A 218 -11.42 2.08 -11.02
C PHE A 218 -10.15 1.89 -10.20
N SER A 219 -9.08 1.45 -10.84
CA SER A 219 -7.76 1.29 -10.22
C SER A 219 -6.69 1.84 -11.15
N ARG A 220 -5.60 2.39 -10.61
CA ARG A 220 -4.44 2.76 -11.41
C ARG A 220 -3.70 1.50 -11.86
N ASP A 221 -3.23 1.52 -13.10
CA ASP A 221 -2.37 0.50 -13.66
C ASP A 221 -0.88 0.85 -13.47
N LYS A 222 0.02 0.02 -14.04
CA LYS A 222 1.48 0.23 -14.00
C LYS A 222 1.94 1.50 -14.73
N ASN A 223 1.12 2.05 -15.64
CA ASN A 223 1.39 3.27 -16.40
C ASN A 223 0.77 4.52 -15.72
N ASN A 224 0.27 4.37 -14.47
CA ASN A 224 -0.46 5.40 -13.74
C ASN A 224 -1.79 5.84 -14.42
N GLU A 225 -2.37 5.01 -15.28
CA GLU A 225 -3.68 5.26 -15.90
C GLU A 225 -4.78 4.55 -15.14
N PHE A 226 -5.96 5.19 -15.02
CA PHE A 226 -7.12 4.54 -14.43
C PHE A 226 -7.74 3.55 -15.39
N ILE A 227 -7.78 2.29 -14.98
CA ILE A 227 -8.46 1.20 -15.67
C ILE A 227 -9.70 0.77 -14.92
N LEU A 228 -10.70 0.30 -15.66
CA LEU A 228 -11.89 -0.30 -15.09
C LEU A 228 -11.54 -1.68 -14.51
N LEU A 229 -11.61 -1.80 -13.19
CA LEU A 229 -11.32 -3.05 -12.50
C LEU A 229 -12.53 -3.98 -12.47
N LYS A 230 -13.71 -3.41 -12.17
CA LYS A 230 -14.99 -4.13 -12.10
C LYS A 230 -16.15 -3.17 -12.29
N GLU A 231 -17.15 -3.62 -13.04
CA GLU A 231 -18.47 -2.97 -13.13
C GLU A 231 -19.59 -4.00 -13.05
N ASN A 232 -20.71 -3.60 -12.52
CA ASN A 232 -21.97 -4.32 -12.65
C ASN A 232 -23.08 -3.44 -13.27
N LYS A 233 -22.69 -2.24 -13.72
CA LYS A 233 -23.53 -1.31 -14.48
C LYS A 233 -22.70 -0.67 -15.58
N ASN A 234 -23.14 -0.77 -16.81
CA ASN A 234 -22.40 -0.30 -17.98
C ASN A 234 -22.18 1.22 -17.94
N ILE A 235 -20.90 1.65 -18.02
CA ILE A 235 -20.46 3.05 -18.01
C ILE A 235 -19.59 3.31 -19.23
N GLU A 236 -19.92 4.31 -20.02
CA GLU A 236 -19.11 4.77 -21.14
C GLU A 236 -18.14 5.86 -20.67
N LEU A 237 -16.87 5.51 -20.55
CA LEU A 237 -15.82 6.42 -20.07
C LEU A 237 -15.02 7.12 -21.17
N SER A 238 -15.22 6.73 -22.43
CA SER A 238 -14.44 7.24 -23.58
C SER A 238 -14.47 8.77 -23.74
N GLN A 239 -15.45 9.42 -23.13
CA GLN A 239 -15.60 10.88 -23.16
C GLN A 239 -14.89 11.61 -22.02
N PHE A 240 -14.28 10.89 -21.06
CA PHE A 240 -13.63 11.47 -19.89
C PHE A 240 -12.17 11.05 -19.82
N SER A 241 -11.29 12.02 -19.64
CA SER A 241 -9.90 11.75 -19.23
C SER A 241 -9.85 11.62 -17.71
N LEU A 242 -9.87 10.40 -17.21
CA LEU A 242 -9.76 10.17 -15.76
C LEU A 242 -8.43 10.68 -15.19
N LYS A 243 -7.38 10.75 -16.01
CA LYS A 243 -6.09 11.31 -15.64
C LYS A 243 -6.18 12.82 -15.35
N ASP A 244 -6.99 13.55 -16.10
CA ASP A 244 -7.18 14.99 -15.91
C ASP A 244 -8.08 15.28 -14.69
N ILE A 245 -9.03 14.39 -14.41
CA ILE A 245 -9.93 14.51 -13.23
C ILE A 245 -9.21 14.12 -11.95
N PHE A 246 -8.34 13.10 -12.01
CA PHE A 246 -7.61 12.54 -10.88
C PHE A 246 -6.10 12.54 -11.18
N PRO A 247 -5.41 13.69 -11.06
CA PRO A 247 -3.98 13.81 -11.34
C PRO A 247 -3.12 12.93 -10.42
N GLU A 248 -1.90 12.64 -10.85
CA GLU A 248 -0.95 11.80 -10.09
C GLU A 248 -0.47 12.47 -8.81
N GLU A 249 -0.27 13.78 -8.86
CA GLU A 249 0.19 14.59 -7.74
C GLU A 249 -0.90 15.57 -7.32
N ASN A 250 -1.02 15.82 -6.02
CA ASN A 250 -1.99 16.72 -5.41
C ASN A 250 -3.44 16.27 -5.61
N VAL A 251 -3.91 15.42 -4.69
CA VAL A 251 -5.34 15.06 -4.62
C VAL A 251 -6.17 16.34 -4.58
N PRO A 252 -7.08 16.57 -5.56
CA PRO A 252 -7.96 17.73 -5.52
C PRO A 252 -8.78 17.75 -4.22
N SER A 253 -9.01 18.93 -3.65
CA SER A 253 -9.73 19.09 -2.38
C SER A 253 -11.10 18.37 -2.39
N ASP A 254 -11.77 18.39 -3.54
CA ASP A 254 -13.09 17.79 -3.74
C ASP A 254 -13.09 16.25 -3.67
N PHE A 255 -11.93 15.63 -3.85
CA PHE A 255 -11.75 14.17 -3.82
C PHE A 255 -10.85 13.69 -2.65
N SER A 256 -10.62 14.55 -1.66
CA SER A 256 -9.83 14.18 -0.47
C SER A 256 -10.59 13.28 0.51
N SER A 257 -11.91 13.18 0.35
CA SER A 257 -12.84 12.36 1.14
C SER A 257 -13.96 11.82 0.25
N THR A 258 -14.83 11.00 0.83
CA THR A 258 -16.04 10.52 0.13
C THR A 258 -16.91 11.69 -0.31
N LEU A 259 -17.27 11.69 -1.58
CA LEU A 259 -18.13 12.68 -2.21
C LEU A 259 -19.55 12.13 -2.40
N VAL A 260 -20.54 12.88 -1.93
CA VAL A 260 -21.94 12.64 -2.30
C VAL A 260 -22.19 13.20 -3.71
N ILE A 261 -22.54 12.34 -4.64
CA ILE A 261 -22.75 12.67 -6.04
C ILE A 261 -24.08 13.40 -6.20
N SER A 262 -24.05 14.59 -6.83
CA SER A 262 -25.23 15.40 -7.09
C SER A 262 -25.29 15.88 -8.54
N ASN A 263 -26.49 16.14 -9.05
CA ASN A 263 -26.70 16.71 -10.39
C ASN A 263 -26.24 18.17 -10.49
N ASP A 264 -26.07 18.84 -9.36
CA ASP A 264 -25.72 20.27 -9.29
C ASP A 264 -24.19 20.47 -9.29
N SER A 265 -23.40 19.40 -9.45
CA SER A 265 -21.94 19.49 -9.50
C SER A 265 -21.46 20.17 -10.78
N ASP A 266 -20.49 21.06 -10.64
CA ASP A 266 -19.79 21.71 -11.77
C ASP A 266 -18.82 20.76 -12.51
N ILE A 267 -18.51 19.59 -11.93
CA ILE A 267 -17.61 18.59 -12.51
C ILE A 267 -18.40 17.68 -13.46
N PRO A 268 -18.12 17.71 -14.78
CA PRO A 268 -18.90 16.94 -15.78
C PRO A 268 -18.96 15.44 -15.49
N PHE A 269 -17.87 14.87 -14.96
CA PHE A 269 -17.81 13.46 -14.59
C PHE A 269 -18.77 13.11 -13.43
N ILE A 270 -18.85 13.96 -12.41
CA ILE A 270 -19.75 13.76 -11.27
C ILE A 270 -21.21 13.85 -11.73
N LYS A 271 -21.52 14.81 -12.59
CA LYS A 271 -22.85 14.94 -13.18
C LYS A 271 -23.24 13.70 -13.98
N TYR A 272 -22.35 13.19 -14.81
CA TYR A 272 -22.55 11.95 -15.55
C TYR A 272 -22.81 10.74 -14.63
N LEU A 273 -22.04 10.60 -13.55
CA LEU A 273 -22.26 9.54 -12.56
C LEU A 273 -23.64 9.66 -11.90
N SER A 274 -24.09 10.88 -11.57
CA SER A 274 -25.42 11.13 -11.02
C SER A 274 -26.53 10.71 -12.00
N GLU A 275 -26.40 11.07 -13.28
CA GLU A 275 -27.35 10.66 -14.34
C GLU A 275 -27.41 9.13 -14.51
N LYS A 276 -26.30 8.44 -14.28
CA LYS A 276 -26.23 6.95 -14.26
C LYS A 276 -26.76 6.35 -12.94
N GLY A 277 -27.13 7.18 -11.96
CA GLY A 277 -27.74 6.75 -10.69
C GLY A 277 -26.74 6.31 -9.62
N PHE A 278 -25.52 6.82 -9.69
CA PHE A 278 -24.56 6.71 -8.59
C PHE A 278 -24.81 7.84 -7.57
N GLU A 279 -24.59 7.53 -6.28
CA GLU A 279 -24.83 8.46 -5.18
C GLU A 279 -23.57 8.79 -4.37
N LEU A 280 -22.58 7.89 -4.37
CA LEU A 280 -21.33 8.09 -3.65
C LEU A 280 -20.13 7.80 -4.55
N LEU A 281 -19.08 8.61 -4.38
CA LEU A 281 -17.73 8.35 -4.89
C LEU A 281 -16.78 8.28 -3.70
N ILE A 282 -16.13 7.13 -3.53
CA ILE A 282 -15.19 6.87 -2.44
C ILE A 282 -13.79 6.71 -3.05
N PRO A 283 -12.88 7.68 -2.87
CA PRO A 283 -11.50 7.56 -3.29
C PRO A 283 -10.70 6.78 -2.24
N THR A 284 -9.74 5.97 -2.68
CA THR A 284 -8.73 5.37 -1.79
C THR A 284 -7.41 6.07 -2.02
N ILE A 285 -6.92 6.73 -0.99
CA ILE A 285 -5.71 7.55 -1.03
C ILE A 285 -4.57 6.81 -0.35
N ILE A 286 -3.46 6.59 -1.10
CA ILE A 286 -2.24 5.96 -0.59
C ILE A 286 -1.06 6.87 -0.92
N LYS A 287 -0.25 7.22 0.08
CA LYS A 287 0.90 8.13 -0.07
C LYS A 287 0.56 9.43 -0.81
N ASN A 288 -0.57 10.03 -0.45
CA ASN A 288 -1.11 11.26 -1.04
C ASN A 288 -1.46 11.19 -2.55
N LYS A 289 -1.78 9.97 -3.04
CA LYS A 289 -2.26 9.72 -4.41
C LYS A 289 -3.58 8.96 -4.35
N ILE A 290 -4.50 9.24 -5.28
CA ILE A 290 -5.70 8.43 -5.45
C ILE A 290 -5.31 7.19 -6.25
N GLU A 291 -5.30 6.04 -5.61
CA GLU A 291 -4.96 4.75 -6.23
C GLU A 291 -6.18 4.02 -6.78
N ASN A 292 -7.30 4.14 -6.08
CA ASN A 292 -8.54 3.53 -6.51
C ASN A 292 -9.72 4.48 -6.28
N ILE A 293 -10.79 4.27 -7.04
CA ILE A 293 -12.06 4.99 -6.91
C ILE A 293 -13.17 3.96 -7.00
N ILE A 294 -14.09 3.98 -6.05
CA ILE A 294 -15.33 3.24 -6.16
C ILE A 294 -16.51 4.20 -6.23
N CYS A 295 -17.35 4.01 -7.23
CA CYS A 295 -18.63 4.72 -7.34
C CYS A 295 -19.75 3.74 -6.97
N ILE A 296 -20.62 4.16 -6.08
CA ILE A 296 -21.68 3.35 -5.46
C ILE A 296 -23.04 3.93 -5.82
N GLY A 297 -23.94 3.07 -6.28
CA GLY A 297 -25.30 3.43 -6.66
C GLY A 297 -26.26 3.50 -5.48
N LYS A 298 -27.57 3.61 -5.79
CA LYS A 298 -28.66 3.70 -4.80
C LYS A 298 -28.83 2.42 -4.00
N LYS A 299 -29.24 2.57 -2.73
CA LYS A 299 -29.72 1.44 -1.95
C LYS A 299 -31.03 0.89 -2.53
N LEU A 300 -31.24 -0.41 -2.51
CA LEU A 300 -32.48 -1.05 -2.99
C LEU A 300 -33.74 -0.57 -2.28
N ASN A 301 -33.63 -0.19 -1.01
CA ASN A 301 -34.73 0.36 -0.21
C ASN A 301 -34.95 1.87 -0.41
N MET A 302 -34.22 2.51 -1.32
CA MET A 302 -34.29 3.94 -1.65
C MET A 302 -34.08 4.89 -0.47
N THR A 303 -33.45 4.44 0.62
CA THR A 303 -33.07 5.33 1.73
C THR A 303 -31.77 6.05 1.44
N VAL A 304 -31.65 7.29 1.90
CA VAL A 304 -30.41 8.08 1.81
C VAL A 304 -29.32 7.46 2.68
N TYR A 305 -28.08 7.62 2.27
CA TYR A 305 -26.94 7.20 3.08
C TYR A 305 -26.78 8.11 4.31
N SER A 306 -26.78 7.51 5.50
CA SER A 306 -26.43 8.21 6.74
C SER A 306 -24.91 8.35 6.87
N GLU A 307 -24.44 9.28 7.71
CA GLU A 307 -23.00 9.41 8.01
C GLU A 307 -22.39 8.09 8.48
N THR A 308 -23.11 7.34 9.31
CA THR A 308 -22.66 6.03 9.79
C THR A 308 -22.59 4.97 8.68
N ASP A 309 -23.45 5.04 7.67
CA ASP A 309 -23.36 4.18 6.48
C ASP A 309 -22.12 4.49 5.67
N ILE A 310 -21.82 5.79 5.48
CA ILE A 310 -20.65 6.25 4.71
C ILE A 310 -19.37 5.81 5.42
N GLU A 311 -19.23 6.07 6.72
CA GLU A 311 -18.06 5.62 7.51
C GLU A 311 -17.81 4.11 7.40
N PHE A 312 -18.87 3.32 7.45
CA PHE A 312 -18.76 1.87 7.37
C PHE A 312 -18.44 1.40 5.95
N LEU A 313 -19.03 2.01 4.92
CA LEU A 313 -18.72 1.77 3.51
C LEU A 313 -17.25 2.11 3.20
N GLU A 314 -16.76 3.27 3.63
CA GLU A 314 -15.35 3.65 3.48
C GLU A 314 -14.42 2.60 4.07
N SER A 315 -14.75 2.11 5.26
CA SER A 315 -13.94 1.10 5.94
C SER A 315 -13.89 -0.21 5.16
N ILE A 316 -15.02 -0.70 4.64
CA ILE A 316 -15.09 -1.93 3.83
C ILE A 316 -14.37 -1.76 2.50
N VAL A 317 -14.61 -0.64 1.81
CA VAL A 317 -13.98 -0.32 0.53
C VAL A 317 -12.46 -0.24 0.68
N ASN A 318 -11.98 0.52 1.64
CA ASN A 318 -10.55 0.65 1.90
C ASN A 318 -9.91 -0.70 2.22
N LEU A 319 -10.55 -1.51 3.07
CA LEU A 319 -10.05 -2.84 3.41
C LEU A 319 -9.95 -3.76 2.18
N SER A 320 -10.98 -3.77 1.33
CA SER A 320 -11.01 -4.60 0.11
C SER A 320 -9.98 -4.14 -0.92
N LEU A 321 -9.85 -2.83 -1.14
CA LEU A 321 -8.92 -2.26 -2.12
C LEU A 321 -7.46 -2.42 -1.69
N ILE A 322 -7.15 -2.28 -0.39
CA ILE A 322 -5.84 -2.61 0.16
C ILE A 322 -5.53 -4.11 -0.06
N SER A 323 -6.51 -4.99 0.12
CA SER A 323 -6.32 -6.43 -0.11
C SER A 323 -6.08 -6.75 -1.59
N ILE A 324 -6.77 -6.07 -2.52
CA ILE A 324 -6.52 -6.18 -3.96
C ILE A 324 -5.10 -5.71 -4.31
N GLN A 325 -4.65 -4.59 -3.74
CA GLN A 325 -3.30 -4.08 -3.97
C GLN A 325 -2.24 -5.05 -3.44
N ASN A 326 -2.44 -5.60 -2.25
CA ASN A 326 -1.55 -6.63 -1.71
C ASN A 326 -1.48 -7.88 -2.59
N SER A 327 -2.62 -8.30 -3.19
CA SER A 327 -2.67 -9.38 -4.17
C SER A 327 -1.81 -9.09 -5.39
N ASN A 328 -1.92 -7.89 -5.97
CA ASN A 328 -1.11 -7.48 -7.11
C ASN A 328 0.39 -7.49 -6.78
N LEU A 329 0.78 -6.90 -5.65
CA LEU A 329 2.18 -6.88 -5.20
C LEU A 329 2.74 -8.28 -4.94
N PHE A 330 1.93 -9.18 -4.41
CA PHE A 330 2.33 -10.57 -4.18
C PHE A 330 2.54 -11.33 -5.50
N GLN A 331 1.68 -11.14 -6.50
CA GLN A 331 1.88 -11.73 -7.83
C GLN A 331 3.16 -11.20 -8.49
N GLU A 332 3.42 -9.91 -8.43
CA GLU A 332 4.67 -9.32 -8.92
C GLU A 332 5.90 -9.90 -8.22
N TYR A 333 5.82 -10.13 -6.92
CA TYR A 333 6.87 -10.78 -6.16
C TYR A 333 7.11 -12.23 -6.60
N LEU A 334 6.04 -13.01 -6.83
CA LEU A 334 6.15 -14.39 -7.31
C LEU A 334 6.76 -14.45 -8.72
N ASP A 335 6.33 -13.56 -9.63
CA ASP A 335 6.87 -13.49 -10.99
C ASP A 335 8.38 -13.15 -10.95
N LYS A 336 8.77 -12.18 -10.11
CA LYS A 336 10.18 -11.85 -9.90
C LYS A 336 10.98 -13.03 -9.37
N GLN A 337 10.47 -13.74 -8.36
CA GLN A 337 11.13 -14.93 -7.80
C GLN A 337 11.29 -16.05 -8.84
N LYS A 338 10.28 -16.21 -9.72
CA LYS A 338 10.36 -17.18 -10.82
C LYS A 338 11.49 -16.83 -11.78
N ILE A 339 11.56 -15.56 -12.22
CA ILE A 339 12.63 -15.07 -13.11
C ILE A 339 14.00 -15.24 -12.44
N GLU A 340 14.15 -14.90 -11.17
CA GLU A 340 15.41 -15.07 -10.43
C GLU A 340 15.84 -16.54 -10.36
N ASN A 341 14.91 -17.47 -10.17
CA ASN A 341 15.20 -18.90 -10.19
C ASN A 341 15.59 -19.40 -11.59
N GLU A 342 14.91 -18.97 -12.64
CA GLU A 342 15.25 -19.32 -14.02
C GLU A 342 16.66 -18.83 -14.38
N LEU A 343 17.02 -17.61 -13.99
CA LEU A 343 18.37 -17.05 -14.18
C LEU A 343 19.43 -17.80 -13.38
N LYS A 344 19.11 -18.27 -12.18
CA LYS A 344 20.03 -19.10 -11.39
C LYS A 344 20.34 -20.41 -12.09
N ILE A 345 19.32 -21.08 -12.65
CA ILE A 345 19.52 -22.31 -13.42
C ILE A 345 20.35 -22.02 -14.68
N ALA A 346 20.07 -20.92 -15.39
CA ALA A 346 20.86 -20.51 -16.57
C ALA A 346 22.34 -20.28 -16.20
N ARG A 347 22.62 -19.66 -15.05
CA ARG A 347 23.98 -19.51 -14.53
C ARG A 347 24.67 -20.86 -14.28
N GLU A 348 23.99 -21.80 -13.65
CA GLU A 348 24.56 -23.13 -13.38
C GLU A 348 24.91 -23.86 -14.71
N ILE A 349 24.07 -23.75 -15.73
CA ILE A 349 24.34 -24.28 -17.06
C ILE A 349 25.55 -23.56 -17.68
N GLN A 350 25.60 -22.24 -17.63
CA GLN A 350 26.71 -21.46 -18.20
C GLN A 350 28.05 -21.78 -17.53
N LEU A 351 28.08 -21.87 -16.20
CA LEU A 351 29.29 -22.26 -15.48
C LEU A 351 29.81 -23.64 -15.88
N ALA A 352 28.92 -24.55 -16.27
CA ALA A 352 29.32 -25.87 -16.79
C ALA A 352 29.94 -25.82 -18.21
N LEU A 353 29.77 -24.71 -18.94
CA LEU A 353 30.43 -24.48 -20.24
C LEU A 353 31.84 -23.92 -20.10
N LEU A 354 32.19 -23.33 -18.96
CA LEU A 354 33.51 -22.82 -18.64
C LEU A 354 34.42 -23.95 -18.11
N PRO A 355 35.76 -23.84 -18.22
CA PRO A 355 36.65 -24.88 -17.80
C PRO A 355 36.57 -25.11 -16.29
N SER A 356 36.15 -26.28 -15.88
CA SER A 356 36.12 -26.69 -14.44
C SER A 356 37.51 -26.96 -13.88
N ARG A 357 38.46 -27.28 -14.75
CA ARG A 357 39.89 -27.47 -14.43
C ARG A 357 40.73 -27.05 -15.63
N ILE A 358 41.81 -26.33 -15.34
CA ILE A 358 42.81 -26.01 -16.36
C ILE A 358 43.75 -27.24 -16.50
N PRO A 359 44.01 -27.72 -17.72
CA PRO A 359 44.88 -28.86 -17.94
C PRO A 359 46.33 -28.52 -17.58
N GLU A 360 47.06 -29.50 -17.06
CA GLU A 360 48.50 -29.38 -16.82
C GLU A 360 49.25 -29.35 -18.16
N VAL A 361 50.11 -28.34 -18.32
CA VAL A 361 50.97 -28.16 -19.48
C VAL A 361 52.42 -28.18 -19.05
N ILE A 362 53.22 -29.09 -19.57
CA ILE A 362 54.60 -29.23 -19.17
C ILE A 362 55.39 -27.94 -19.44
N GLY A 363 56.08 -27.44 -18.45
CA GLY A 363 56.86 -26.20 -18.54
C GLY A 363 56.07 -24.90 -18.45
N TYR A 364 54.77 -24.99 -18.16
CA TYR A 364 53.88 -23.81 -18.08
C TYR A 364 52.99 -23.90 -16.87
N ASP A 365 52.80 -22.73 -16.22
CA ASP A 365 51.80 -22.48 -15.16
C ASP A 365 50.69 -21.62 -15.75
N ILE A 366 49.42 -22.10 -15.69
CA ILE A 366 48.25 -21.43 -16.27
C ILE A 366 47.19 -21.28 -15.20
N ALA A 367 46.60 -20.07 -15.09
CA ALA A 367 45.45 -19.78 -14.23
C ALA A 367 44.40 -18.97 -14.99
N GLY A 368 43.13 -19.20 -14.69
CA GLY A 368 42.01 -18.47 -15.30
C GLY A 368 40.96 -18.07 -14.28
N LEU A 369 40.24 -17.02 -14.55
CA LEU A 369 39.18 -16.45 -13.73
C LEU A 369 38.09 -15.85 -14.59
N ASN A 370 36.82 -16.08 -14.22
CA ASN A 370 35.67 -15.38 -14.76
C ASN A 370 34.79 -14.93 -13.58
N LEU A 371 34.44 -13.65 -13.56
CA LEU A 371 33.57 -13.00 -12.58
C LEU A 371 32.45 -12.25 -13.33
N PRO A 372 31.28 -12.83 -13.49
CA PRO A 372 30.18 -12.18 -14.20
C PRO A 372 29.64 -10.98 -13.41
N ALA A 373 29.29 -9.89 -14.09
CA ALA A 373 28.66 -8.70 -13.51
C ALA A 373 27.20 -8.92 -13.14
N LEU A 374 26.51 -9.75 -13.93
CA LEU A 374 25.12 -10.16 -13.71
C LEU A 374 25.05 -11.64 -13.32
N GLN A 375 23.82 -12.18 -13.26
CA GLN A 375 23.65 -13.61 -12.95
C GLN A 375 24.22 -14.51 -14.04
N VAL A 376 24.20 -14.07 -15.30
CA VAL A 376 24.82 -14.71 -16.46
C VAL A 376 25.61 -13.66 -17.23
N GLY A 377 26.75 -14.06 -17.81
CA GLY A 377 27.70 -13.17 -18.47
C GLY A 377 27.83 -13.41 -19.97
N GLY A 378 28.47 -12.45 -20.66
CA GLY A 378 28.86 -12.55 -22.06
C GLY A 378 30.24 -13.15 -22.27
N ASP A 379 31.10 -13.05 -21.27
CA ASP A 379 32.50 -13.49 -21.36
C ASP A 379 32.66 -15.00 -21.44
N TYR A 380 33.60 -15.42 -22.28
CA TYR A 380 34.02 -16.81 -22.42
C TYR A 380 35.53 -16.92 -22.31
N TYR A 381 36.01 -17.90 -21.58
CA TYR A 381 37.42 -18.32 -21.64
C TYR A 381 37.52 -19.84 -21.60
N ASP A 382 38.59 -20.38 -22.20
CA ASP A 382 38.87 -21.81 -22.11
C ASP A 382 40.37 -22.12 -22.26
N VAL A 383 40.77 -23.28 -21.77
CA VAL A 383 42.11 -23.86 -21.92
C VAL A 383 41.93 -25.34 -22.26
N ILE A 384 42.18 -25.71 -23.51
CA ILE A 384 41.84 -27.02 -24.05
C ILE A 384 43.12 -27.74 -24.50
N LYS A 385 43.39 -28.92 -23.97
CA LYS A 385 44.48 -29.77 -24.41
C LYS A 385 44.11 -30.46 -25.71
N LEU A 386 44.88 -30.22 -26.79
CA LEU A 386 44.64 -30.75 -28.12
C LEU A 386 45.48 -31.99 -28.40
N ALA A 387 46.75 -31.95 -27.98
CA ALA A 387 47.73 -33.04 -28.07
C ALA A 387 48.67 -32.97 -26.84
N GLU A 388 49.68 -33.83 -26.76
CA GLU A 388 50.60 -33.87 -25.65
C GLU A 388 51.29 -32.52 -25.41
N ASN A 389 51.74 -31.88 -26.52
CA ASN A 389 52.49 -30.62 -26.49
C ASN A 389 51.69 -29.43 -27.07
N LYS A 390 50.37 -29.58 -27.34
CA LYS A 390 49.53 -28.54 -27.92
C LYS A 390 48.34 -28.22 -27.01
N THR A 391 48.20 -26.94 -26.72
CA THR A 391 47.11 -26.46 -25.86
C THR A 391 46.52 -25.19 -26.46
N ALA A 392 45.18 -25.15 -26.67
CA ALA A 392 44.47 -23.97 -27.08
C ALA A 392 44.14 -23.11 -25.85
N LEU A 393 44.35 -21.78 -25.98
CA LEU A 393 43.90 -20.77 -25.01
C LEU A 393 42.94 -19.85 -25.76
N ILE A 394 41.79 -19.59 -25.14
CA ILE A 394 40.68 -18.84 -25.73
C ILE A 394 40.19 -17.82 -24.74
N ILE A 395 39.89 -16.60 -25.18
CA ILE A 395 39.17 -15.59 -24.45
C ILE A 395 38.29 -14.80 -25.42
N ALA A 396 37.07 -14.49 -25.00
CA ALA A 396 36.12 -13.76 -25.81
C ALA A 396 35.19 -12.92 -24.92
N ASP A 397 34.68 -11.86 -25.49
CA ASP A 397 33.63 -11.05 -24.91
C ASP A 397 32.53 -10.78 -25.93
N VAL A 398 31.29 -11.02 -25.54
CA VAL A 398 30.09 -10.90 -26.37
C VAL A 398 29.42 -9.55 -26.14
N SER A 399 29.19 -8.82 -27.23
CA SER A 399 28.50 -7.53 -27.20
C SER A 399 27.13 -7.59 -26.53
N GLY A 400 26.91 -6.72 -25.51
CA GLY A 400 25.71 -6.65 -24.71
C GLY A 400 25.84 -7.43 -23.40
N LYS A 401 24.77 -7.51 -22.60
CA LYS A 401 24.81 -8.08 -21.24
C LYS A 401 23.63 -9.01 -20.96
N GLY A 402 23.79 -9.84 -19.94
CA GLY A 402 22.73 -10.73 -19.46
C GLY A 402 22.38 -11.89 -20.39
N THR A 403 21.12 -12.31 -20.40
CA THR A 403 20.67 -13.52 -21.10
C THR A 403 20.99 -13.57 -22.60
N PRO A 404 20.81 -12.50 -23.40
CA PRO A 404 21.16 -12.55 -24.84
C PRO A 404 22.65 -12.78 -25.06
N ALA A 405 23.53 -12.14 -24.31
CA ALA A 405 24.97 -12.31 -24.41
C ALA A 405 25.40 -13.73 -23.98
N SER A 406 24.80 -14.26 -22.91
CA SER A 406 25.11 -15.61 -22.42
C SER A 406 24.73 -16.72 -23.39
N LEU A 407 23.66 -16.54 -24.17
CA LEU A 407 23.29 -17.48 -25.24
C LEU A 407 24.28 -17.46 -26.40
N LEU A 408 24.77 -16.27 -26.77
CA LEU A 408 25.78 -16.14 -27.84
C LEU A 408 27.16 -16.64 -27.36
N MET A 409 27.48 -16.45 -26.09
CA MET A 409 28.63 -17.07 -25.42
C MET A 409 28.59 -18.62 -25.54
N ALA A 410 27.45 -19.24 -25.31
CA ALA A 410 27.28 -20.68 -25.47
C ALA A 410 27.44 -21.12 -26.92
N ASN A 411 27.02 -20.31 -27.87
CA ASN A 411 27.21 -20.57 -29.32
C ASN A 411 28.71 -20.57 -29.70
N ILE A 412 29.48 -19.53 -29.29
CA ILE A 412 30.92 -19.49 -29.61
C ILE A 412 31.67 -20.61 -28.92
N GLN A 413 31.35 -20.94 -27.68
CA GLN A 413 31.93 -22.08 -26.95
C GLN A 413 31.70 -23.40 -27.72
N SER A 414 30.46 -23.65 -28.14
CA SER A 414 30.11 -24.85 -28.89
C SER A 414 30.83 -24.93 -30.26
N ALA A 415 30.92 -23.79 -30.96
CA ALA A 415 31.65 -23.71 -32.23
C ALA A 415 33.15 -24.04 -32.04
N VAL A 416 33.79 -23.38 -31.07
CA VAL A 416 35.22 -23.63 -30.76
C VAL A 416 35.46 -25.10 -30.42
N HIS A 417 34.68 -25.66 -29.48
CA HIS A 417 34.84 -27.08 -29.09
C HIS A 417 34.62 -28.03 -30.25
N SER A 418 33.68 -27.73 -31.15
CA SER A 418 33.40 -28.56 -32.32
C SER A 418 34.57 -28.59 -33.29
N TYR A 419 35.15 -27.42 -33.59
CA TYR A 419 36.32 -27.37 -34.48
C TYR A 419 37.59 -27.92 -33.84
N LEU A 420 37.82 -27.71 -32.56
CA LEU A 420 38.99 -28.22 -31.85
C LEU A 420 38.97 -29.75 -31.68
N LYS A 421 37.80 -30.40 -31.70
CA LYS A 421 37.69 -31.87 -31.76
C LYS A 421 38.16 -32.47 -33.06
N LEU A 422 38.23 -31.67 -34.14
CA LEU A 422 38.73 -32.06 -35.45
C LEU A 422 40.21 -31.69 -35.62
N TYR A 423 40.89 -31.32 -34.51
CA TYR A 423 42.30 -30.93 -34.56
C TYR A 423 43.20 -32.07 -35.03
N GLU A 424 43.91 -31.83 -36.14
CA GLU A 424 44.98 -32.65 -36.68
C GLU A 424 46.18 -31.77 -36.96
N GLU A 425 47.32 -32.01 -36.32
CA GLU A 425 48.48 -31.09 -36.32
C GLU A 425 48.91 -30.64 -37.69
N ASP A 426 48.94 -31.55 -38.69
CA ASP A 426 49.43 -31.28 -40.04
C ASP A 426 48.46 -30.52 -40.94
N THR A 427 47.17 -30.57 -40.61
CA THR A 427 46.08 -30.00 -41.48
C THR A 427 45.37 -28.82 -40.81
N PHE A 428 45.47 -28.65 -39.52
CA PHE A 428 44.76 -27.60 -38.77
C PHE A 428 45.32 -26.20 -39.12
N ARG A 429 44.42 -25.34 -39.58
CA ARG A 429 44.72 -23.96 -39.96
C ARG A 429 43.92 -22.99 -39.09
N LEU A 430 44.60 -22.28 -38.16
CA LEU A 430 43.98 -21.36 -37.23
C LEU A 430 43.15 -20.29 -37.93
N ASP A 431 43.70 -19.70 -39.04
CA ASP A 431 43.01 -18.72 -39.87
C ASP A 431 41.72 -19.29 -40.48
N LYS A 432 41.77 -20.50 -41.02
CA LYS A 432 40.59 -21.11 -41.65
C LYS A 432 39.50 -21.50 -40.69
N VAL A 433 39.88 -21.94 -39.50
CA VAL A 433 38.91 -22.26 -38.45
C VAL A 433 38.25 -20.98 -37.95
N THR A 434 39.01 -19.88 -37.76
CA THR A 434 38.45 -18.58 -37.37
C THR A 434 37.46 -18.05 -38.43
N GLU A 435 37.79 -18.17 -39.75
CA GLU A 435 36.86 -17.81 -40.81
C GLU A 435 35.55 -18.59 -40.69
N LYS A 436 35.60 -19.90 -40.41
CA LYS A 436 34.42 -20.76 -40.26
C LYS A 436 33.61 -20.47 -39.01
N ILE A 437 34.27 -20.16 -37.90
CA ILE A 437 33.58 -19.71 -36.69
C ILE A 437 32.85 -18.38 -36.95
N ASN A 438 33.49 -17.46 -37.68
CA ASN A 438 32.86 -16.18 -38.06
C ASN A 438 31.61 -16.38 -38.94
N GLU A 439 31.68 -17.24 -39.98
CA GLU A 439 30.53 -17.57 -40.83
C GLU A 439 29.36 -18.10 -39.98
N LEU A 440 29.63 -19.08 -39.10
CA LEU A 440 28.62 -19.70 -38.24
C LEU A 440 27.97 -18.71 -37.25
N ILE A 441 28.75 -17.85 -36.62
CA ILE A 441 28.22 -16.86 -35.69
C ILE A 441 27.41 -15.81 -36.45
N TYR A 442 27.89 -15.33 -37.61
CA TYR A 442 27.17 -14.37 -38.43
C TYR A 442 25.80 -14.88 -38.87
N GLU A 443 25.71 -16.16 -39.31
CA GLU A 443 24.45 -16.79 -39.72
C GLU A 443 23.42 -16.91 -38.59
N ASN A 444 23.90 -17.06 -37.33
CA ASN A 444 23.07 -17.34 -36.18
C ASN A 444 22.82 -16.10 -35.29
N THR A 445 23.30 -14.91 -35.69
CA THR A 445 23.30 -13.72 -34.84
C THR A 445 22.59 -12.56 -35.54
N ALA A 446 21.91 -11.71 -34.77
CA ALA A 446 21.36 -10.45 -35.28
C ALA A 446 22.48 -9.48 -35.66
N SER A 447 22.25 -8.65 -36.68
CA SER A 447 23.25 -7.74 -37.26
C SER A 447 23.88 -6.69 -36.32
N ASP A 448 23.33 -6.55 -35.13
CA ASP A 448 23.81 -5.62 -34.06
C ASP A 448 24.66 -6.33 -33.00
N LYS A 449 24.91 -7.61 -33.12
CA LYS A 449 25.66 -8.42 -32.15
C LYS A 449 26.97 -8.89 -32.75
N PHE A 450 28.01 -8.87 -31.96
CA PHE A 450 29.35 -9.31 -32.31
C PHE A 450 30.06 -9.92 -31.10
N ILE A 451 31.18 -10.58 -31.39
CA ILE A 451 32.04 -11.16 -30.36
C ILE A 451 33.46 -10.66 -30.62
N THR A 452 34.08 -10.05 -29.61
CA THR A 452 35.53 -9.83 -29.61
C THR A 452 36.17 -11.15 -29.20
N PHE A 453 37.10 -11.65 -29.99
CA PHE A 453 37.57 -13.01 -29.83
C PHE A 453 39.09 -13.08 -29.99
N PHE A 454 39.75 -13.66 -29.02
CA PHE A 454 41.17 -14.00 -29.10
C PHE A 454 41.36 -15.46 -28.78
N TRP A 455 42.11 -16.14 -29.64
CA TRP A 455 42.50 -17.51 -29.35
C TRP A 455 43.82 -17.88 -30.02
N GLY A 456 44.49 -18.92 -29.48
CA GLY A 456 45.73 -19.38 -30.05
C GLY A 456 46.11 -20.80 -29.55
N ILE A 457 47.15 -21.37 -30.18
CA ILE A 457 47.71 -22.69 -29.85
C ILE A 457 49.10 -22.50 -29.32
N LEU A 458 49.31 -22.91 -28.06
CA LEU A 458 50.61 -23.08 -27.44
C LEU A 458 51.24 -24.40 -27.85
N ASP A 459 52.43 -24.33 -28.40
CA ASP A 459 53.33 -25.46 -28.62
C ASP A 459 54.36 -25.46 -27.50
N SER A 460 54.19 -26.33 -26.51
CA SER A 460 55.08 -26.41 -25.35
C SER A 460 56.42 -27.06 -25.64
N GLU A 461 56.57 -27.80 -26.72
CA GLU A 461 57.84 -28.35 -27.16
C GLU A 461 58.71 -27.31 -27.86
N LYS A 462 58.10 -26.51 -28.80
CA LYS A 462 58.79 -25.47 -29.53
C LYS A 462 58.82 -24.13 -28.75
N ASN A 463 58.05 -24.03 -27.68
CA ASN A 463 57.89 -22.82 -26.87
C ASN A 463 57.43 -21.63 -27.73
N THR A 464 56.41 -21.88 -28.57
CA THR A 464 55.79 -20.84 -29.43
C THR A 464 54.30 -20.79 -29.22
N PHE A 465 53.75 -19.60 -29.36
CA PHE A 465 52.32 -19.35 -29.31
C PHE A 465 51.86 -18.76 -30.65
N GLU A 466 51.04 -19.49 -31.38
CA GLU A 466 50.39 -19.03 -32.63
C GLU A 466 48.96 -18.59 -32.29
N TYR A 467 48.55 -17.36 -32.68
CA TYR A 467 47.30 -16.75 -32.23
C TYR A 467 46.64 -15.94 -33.34
N ILE A 468 45.36 -15.63 -33.10
CA ILE A 468 44.55 -14.66 -33.85
C ILE A 468 43.83 -13.78 -32.85
N ASN A 469 43.94 -12.46 -33.03
CA ASN A 469 43.15 -11.46 -32.37
C ASN A 469 42.03 -10.98 -33.31
N ALA A 470 40.79 -11.38 -33.08
CA ALA A 470 39.64 -10.94 -33.81
C ALA A 470 38.93 -9.81 -33.07
N GLY A 471 39.60 -8.66 -32.98
CA GLY A 471 39.06 -7.42 -32.36
C GLY A 471 38.93 -7.43 -30.84
N HIS A 472 39.60 -8.36 -30.15
CA HIS A 472 39.62 -8.41 -28.69
C HIS A 472 40.68 -7.51 -28.08
N ASN A 473 40.53 -7.11 -26.83
CA ASN A 473 41.58 -6.43 -26.06
C ASN A 473 42.90 -7.23 -26.17
N PRO A 474 43.98 -6.62 -26.70
CA PRO A 474 45.19 -7.37 -26.96
C PRO A 474 45.77 -7.97 -25.66
N PRO A 475 45.90 -9.31 -25.58
CA PRO A 475 46.68 -9.89 -24.49
C PRO A 475 48.11 -9.36 -24.51
N VAL A 476 48.71 -9.20 -23.36
CA VAL A 476 50.05 -8.63 -23.26
C VAL A 476 51.07 -9.70 -22.84
N LEU A 477 52.09 -9.83 -23.66
CA LEU A 477 53.27 -10.64 -23.32
C LEU A 477 54.33 -9.77 -22.62
N LEU A 478 54.60 -10.07 -21.38
CA LEU A 478 55.74 -9.51 -20.63
C LEU A 478 56.98 -10.37 -20.90
N LYS A 479 57.88 -9.81 -21.70
CA LYS A 479 59.15 -10.44 -22.06
C LYS A 479 60.31 -9.65 -21.50
N LYS A 480 61.01 -10.19 -20.52
CA LYS A 480 61.98 -9.45 -19.69
C LYS A 480 61.29 -8.23 -19.04
N ASP A 481 61.54 -7.02 -19.54
CA ASP A 481 60.93 -5.80 -19.04
C ASP A 481 60.10 -5.08 -20.12
N GLU A 482 59.87 -5.74 -21.27
CA GLU A 482 59.12 -5.22 -22.40
C GLU A 482 57.71 -5.82 -22.42
N LEU A 483 56.70 -4.97 -22.59
CA LEU A 483 55.32 -5.35 -22.75
C LEU A 483 54.95 -5.31 -24.23
N ILE A 484 54.65 -6.49 -24.77
CA ILE A 484 54.33 -6.68 -26.20
C ILE A 484 52.87 -7.04 -26.33
N PRO A 485 52.02 -6.15 -26.88
CA PRO A 485 50.60 -6.48 -27.14
C PRO A 485 50.52 -7.44 -28.34
N LEU A 486 49.64 -8.44 -28.22
CA LEU A 486 49.40 -9.46 -29.27
C LEU A 486 48.22 -9.01 -30.15
N ASN A 487 48.53 -8.27 -31.24
CA ASN A 487 47.53 -7.59 -32.06
C ASN A 487 47.18 -8.28 -33.37
N GLU A 488 48.05 -9.20 -33.87
CA GLU A 488 47.84 -9.77 -35.18
C GLU A 488 46.53 -10.58 -35.23
N GLY A 489 45.75 -10.40 -36.29
CA GLY A 489 44.46 -11.05 -36.43
C GLY A 489 43.56 -10.44 -37.50
N GLY A 490 42.39 -9.94 -37.08
CA GLY A 490 41.41 -9.39 -37.99
C GLY A 490 40.20 -8.76 -37.29
N PHE A 491 39.08 -8.73 -37.98
CA PHE A 491 37.87 -8.07 -37.48
C PHE A 491 37.12 -8.94 -36.46
N MET A 492 36.30 -8.31 -35.61
CA MET A 492 35.42 -9.00 -34.66
C MET A 492 34.52 -10.01 -35.33
N ILE A 493 34.22 -11.09 -34.63
CA ILE A 493 33.38 -12.20 -35.14
C ILE A 493 31.91 -11.82 -35.16
N GLY A 494 31.19 -12.17 -36.20
CA GLY A 494 29.75 -12.03 -36.35
C GLY A 494 29.26 -10.73 -36.99
N ILE A 495 30.14 -9.79 -37.36
CA ILE A 495 29.73 -8.50 -37.97
C ILE A 495 29.61 -8.61 -39.49
N ILE A 496 30.57 -9.28 -40.14
CA ILE A 496 30.68 -9.36 -41.60
C ILE A 496 30.87 -10.82 -41.96
N ASP A 497 30.15 -11.29 -42.98
CA ASP A 497 30.15 -12.69 -43.36
C ASP A 497 31.24 -13.01 -44.43
N VAL A 498 31.52 -12.08 -45.34
CA VAL A 498 32.29 -12.39 -46.58
C VAL A 498 33.62 -11.64 -46.65
N GLY A 499 34.68 -12.40 -46.88
CA GLY A 499 35.99 -11.84 -47.28
C GLY A 499 36.91 -11.41 -46.17
N ILE A 500 36.57 -11.69 -44.90
CA ILE A 500 37.49 -11.45 -43.81
C ILE A 500 38.62 -12.48 -43.86
N LYS A 501 39.86 -11.97 -43.87
CA LYS A 501 41.05 -12.79 -43.66
C LYS A 501 41.62 -12.51 -42.31
N TYR A 502 41.93 -13.56 -41.59
CA TYR A 502 42.58 -13.44 -40.28
C TYR A 502 44.08 -13.73 -40.45
N GLU A 503 44.92 -12.79 -39.96
CA GLU A 503 46.36 -12.96 -39.95
C GLU A 503 46.78 -13.73 -38.69
N VAL A 504 47.64 -14.71 -38.82
CA VAL A 504 48.16 -15.50 -37.72
C VAL A 504 49.42 -14.84 -37.18
N GLY A 505 49.33 -14.36 -35.92
CA GLY A 505 50.50 -13.94 -35.18
C GLY A 505 51.24 -15.14 -34.60
N LYS A 506 52.56 -14.98 -34.40
CA LYS A 506 53.40 -15.98 -33.78
C LYS A 506 54.45 -15.32 -32.90
N VAL A 507 54.52 -15.76 -31.64
CA VAL A 507 55.56 -15.30 -30.67
C VAL A 507 56.26 -16.48 -30.05
N GLY A 508 57.54 -16.30 -29.75
CA GLY A 508 58.31 -17.23 -28.93
C GLY A 508 58.21 -16.83 -27.45
N ILE A 509 58.02 -17.80 -26.60
CA ILE A 509 57.91 -17.61 -25.14
C ILE A 509 59.20 -18.12 -24.50
N ASP A 510 60.00 -17.21 -23.92
CA ASP A 510 61.20 -17.54 -23.18
C ASP A 510 60.87 -17.93 -21.73
N LYS A 511 61.84 -18.49 -21.02
CA LYS A 511 61.70 -18.83 -19.60
C LYS A 511 61.35 -17.53 -18.80
N ASP A 512 60.43 -17.65 -17.88
CA ASP A 512 59.88 -16.58 -17.04
C ASP A 512 59.06 -15.49 -17.77
N ASP A 513 58.80 -15.67 -19.09
CA ASP A 513 57.86 -14.85 -19.80
C ASP A 513 56.41 -15.14 -19.34
N LEU A 514 55.59 -14.10 -19.38
CA LEU A 514 54.20 -14.15 -18.88
C LEU A 514 53.26 -13.51 -19.89
N ILE A 515 52.16 -14.17 -20.22
CA ILE A 515 51.09 -13.61 -21.01
C ILE A 515 49.84 -13.41 -20.15
N VAL A 516 49.25 -12.22 -20.21
CA VAL A 516 47.98 -11.92 -19.55
C VAL A 516 46.93 -11.61 -20.61
N PHE A 517 45.87 -12.42 -20.62
CA PHE A 517 44.67 -12.25 -21.42
C PHE A 517 43.62 -11.63 -20.50
N TYR A 518 42.86 -10.67 -20.99
CA TYR A 518 41.84 -9.98 -20.20
C TYR A 518 40.73 -9.40 -21.09
N THR A 519 39.51 -9.36 -20.55
CA THR A 519 38.38 -8.64 -21.15
C THR A 519 38.37 -7.18 -20.71
N ASP A 520 37.61 -6.34 -21.40
CA ASP A 520 37.50 -4.91 -21.13
C ASP A 520 36.99 -4.58 -19.72
N GLY A 521 36.17 -5.46 -19.12
CA GLY A 521 35.72 -5.33 -17.73
C GLY A 521 36.85 -5.22 -16.70
N VAL A 522 38.09 -5.64 -17.04
CA VAL A 522 39.29 -5.43 -16.21
C VAL A 522 39.73 -3.97 -16.26
N THR A 523 39.84 -3.41 -17.45
CA THR A 523 40.37 -2.05 -17.68
C THR A 523 39.34 -0.97 -17.51
N GLU A 524 38.06 -1.27 -17.79
CA GLU A 524 36.91 -0.35 -17.67
C GLU A 524 36.26 -0.40 -16.26
N ALA A 525 36.80 -1.18 -15.33
CA ALA A 525 36.34 -1.17 -13.94
C ALA A 525 36.44 0.24 -13.34
N ASN A 526 35.31 0.80 -12.89
CA ASN A 526 35.21 2.20 -12.47
C ASN A 526 35.20 2.34 -10.94
N ASP A 527 35.83 3.42 -10.46
CA ASP A 527 35.68 3.86 -9.07
C ASP A 527 34.38 4.69 -8.86
N SER A 528 34.17 5.20 -7.66
CA SER A 528 33.00 6.03 -7.31
C SER A 528 32.94 7.39 -8.03
N GLU A 529 34.04 7.84 -8.62
CA GLU A 529 34.14 9.08 -9.38
C GLU A 529 34.03 8.85 -10.89
N GLY A 530 33.89 7.59 -11.32
CA GLY A 530 33.82 7.19 -12.72
C GLY A 530 35.17 7.10 -13.42
N VAL A 531 36.25 7.04 -12.66
CA VAL A 531 37.60 6.85 -13.21
C VAL A 531 37.84 5.38 -13.49
N GLU A 532 38.33 5.05 -14.69
CA GLU A 532 38.65 3.66 -15.08
C GLU A 532 39.94 3.15 -14.43
N PHE A 533 39.99 1.85 -14.19
CA PHE A 533 41.20 1.17 -13.73
C PHE A 533 42.34 1.32 -14.71
N GLY A 534 42.07 1.11 -15.98
CA GLY A 534 42.94 1.39 -17.13
C GLY A 534 44.07 0.39 -17.32
N GLU A 535 44.54 0.26 -18.56
CA GLU A 535 45.62 -0.67 -18.94
C GLU A 535 46.93 -0.39 -18.20
N LYS A 536 47.25 0.89 -17.94
CA LYS A 536 48.50 1.25 -17.27
C LYS A 536 48.65 0.61 -15.88
N LYS A 537 47.55 0.65 -15.07
CA LYS A 537 47.57 0.02 -13.74
C LYS A 537 47.70 -1.49 -13.85
N LEU A 538 46.99 -2.10 -14.86
CA LEU A 538 47.12 -3.53 -15.13
C LEU A 538 48.56 -3.90 -15.41
N TYR A 539 49.23 -3.19 -16.34
CA TYR A 539 50.60 -3.45 -16.75
C TYR A 539 51.63 -3.22 -15.65
N ASP A 540 51.44 -2.21 -14.83
CA ASP A 540 52.27 -1.94 -13.64
C ASP A 540 52.18 -3.10 -12.65
N ILE A 541 50.98 -3.64 -12.42
CA ILE A 541 50.76 -4.80 -11.52
C ILE A 541 51.38 -6.06 -12.09
N VAL A 542 51.23 -6.33 -13.38
CA VAL A 542 51.78 -7.50 -14.07
C VAL A 542 53.31 -7.47 -13.97
N SER A 543 53.92 -6.36 -14.32
CA SER A 543 55.38 -6.17 -14.27
C SER A 543 55.93 -6.34 -12.85
N ALA A 544 55.28 -5.77 -11.85
CA ALA A 544 55.72 -5.82 -10.46
C ALA A 544 55.57 -7.23 -9.83
N ASN A 545 54.81 -8.13 -10.46
CA ASN A 545 54.51 -9.47 -9.91
C ASN A 545 55.01 -10.63 -10.80
N ARG A 546 55.91 -10.37 -11.76
CA ARG A 546 56.40 -11.37 -12.72
C ARG A 546 56.97 -12.64 -12.08
N GLU A 547 57.60 -12.52 -10.90
CA GLU A 547 58.20 -13.63 -10.16
C GLU A 547 57.17 -14.57 -9.51
N LYS A 548 55.93 -14.16 -9.42
CA LYS A 548 54.85 -14.93 -8.79
C LYS A 548 54.31 -15.98 -9.74
N SER A 549 53.60 -16.98 -9.19
CA SER A 549 52.84 -17.95 -9.98
C SER A 549 51.67 -17.27 -10.70
N SER A 550 51.16 -17.89 -11.79
CA SER A 550 50.04 -17.39 -12.58
C SER A 550 48.80 -17.13 -11.72
N GLY A 551 48.48 -18.05 -10.78
CA GLY A 551 47.37 -17.88 -9.85
C GLY A 551 47.55 -16.69 -8.89
N GLN A 552 48.82 -16.47 -8.43
CA GLN A 552 49.09 -15.32 -7.55
C GLN A 552 49.03 -13.98 -8.27
N VAL A 553 49.48 -13.92 -9.55
CA VAL A 553 49.33 -12.72 -10.41
C VAL A 553 47.87 -12.40 -10.58
N LEU A 554 47.07 -13.40 -10.96
CA LEU A 554 45.65 -13.27 -11.19
C LEU A 554 44.91 -12.76 -9.93
N GLU A 555 45.14 -13.35 -8.76
CA GLU A 555 44.57 -12.89 -7.49
C GLU A 555 45.06 -11.48 -7.10
N THR A 556 46.27 -11.08 -7.44
CA THR A 556 46.77 -9.74 -7.20
C THR A 556 46.03 -8.72 -8.06
N ILE A 557 45.79 -9.00 -9.36
CA ILE A 557 45.03 -8.14 -10.27
C ILE A 557 43.58 -8.01 -9.75
N LYS A 558 42.91 -9.14 -9.48
CA LYS A 558 41.55 -9.18 -8.95
C LYS A 558 41.40 -8.33 -7.67
N ASN A 559 42.27 -8.53 -6.69
CA ASN A 559 42.21 -7.77 -5.44
C ASN A 559 42.47 -6.26 -5.66
N SER A 560 43.31 -5.90 -6.62
CA SER A 560 43.58 -4.52 -6.98
C SER A 560 42.35 -3.86 -7.61
N ILE A 561 41.61 -4.57 -8.47
CA ILE A 561 40.34 -4.09 -9.05
C ILE A 561 39.31 -3.91 -7.93
N ILE A 562 39.09 -4.92 -7.06
CA ILE A 562 38.14 -4.84 -5.95
C ILE A 562 38.47 -3.65 -5.03
N ASN A 563 39.73 -3.42 -4.72
CA ASN A 563 40.17 -2.30 -3.88
C ASN A 563 39.99 -0.94 -4.59
N PHE A 564 40.13 -0.89 -5.90
CA PHE A 564 39.97 0.33 -6.70
C PHE A 564 38.50 0.72 -6.80
N THR A 565 37.61 -0.24 -7.08
CA THR A 565 36.18 0.02 -7.23
C THR A 565 35.45 0.32 -5.91
N LYS A 566 35.98 -0.13 -4.75
CA LYS A 566 35.50 0.18 -3.37
C LYS A 566 33.97 0.23 -3.18
N GLY A 567 33.27 -0.79 -3.65
CA GLY A 567 31.83 -0.91 -3.43
C GLY A 567 30.96 -0.30 -4.53
N THR A 568 31.55 0.20 -5.61
CA THR A 568 30.83 0.45 -6.87
C THR A 568 30.38 -0.89 -7.46
N ALA A 569 29.16 -0.97 -7.96
CA ALA A 569 28.67 -2.17 -8.62
C ALA A 569 29.52 -2.49 -9.85
N GLN A 570 29.89 -3.78 -10.01
CA GLN A 570 30.61 -4.24 -11.19
C GLN A 570 29.80 -3.94 -12.46
N TYR A 571 30.40 -3.22 -13.41
CA TYR A 571 29.70 -2.78 -14.63
C TYR A 571 29.73 -3.84 -15.72
N ASP A 572 30.85 -4.55 -15.91
CA ASP A 572 31.03 -5.60 -16.92
C ASP A 572 31.67 -6.86 -16.37
N ASP A 573 31.60 -7.95 -17.14
CA ASP A 573 32.19 -9.22 -16.79
C ASP A 573 33.73 -9.08 -16.73
N ILE A 574 34.36 -9.68 -15.75
CA ILE A 574 35.82 -9.67 -15.57
C ILE A 574 36.36 -11.05 -15.84
N THR A 575 37.05 -11.23 -16.95
CA THR A 575 37.65 -12.51 -17.33
C THR A 575 39.13 -12.33 -17.60
N MET A 576 39.94 -13.27 -17.09
CA MET A 576 41.39 -13.24 -17.25
C MET A 576 41.96 -14.64 -17.38
N ILE A 577 43.01 -14.79 -18.19
CA ILE A 577 43.90 -15.95 -18.19
C ILE A 577 45.34 -15.44 -17.98
N VAL A 578 46.10 -16.08 -17.15
CA VAL A 578 47.54 -15.84 -16.97
C VAL A 578 48.30 -17.11 -17.34
N LEU A 579 49.15 -16.99 -18.35
CA LEU A 579 50.06 -18.05 -18.80
C LEU A 579 51.51 -17.66 -18.43
N LYS A 580 52.24 -18.47 -17.73
CA LYS A 580 53.64 -18.24 -17.41
C LYS A 580 54.49 -19.45 -17.80
N ARG A 581 55.63 -19.24 -18.50
CA ARG A 581 56.57 -20.29 -18.72
C ARG A 581 57.51 -20.47 -17.52
N THR A 582 57.63 -21.70 -17.03
CA THR A 582 58.40 -22.01 -15.80
C THR A 582 59.76 -22.69 -16.08
N ASP A 583 59.90 -23.38 -17.23
CA ASP A 583 61.10 -24.13 -17.60
C ASP A 583 61.83 -23.60 -18.83
#